data_fea1911356175899daf7866577330c96
#
_entry.id   fea1911356175899daf7866577330c96
#
_cell.length_a   1.000
_cell.length_b   1.000
_cell.length_c   1.000
_cell.angle_alpha   90.00
_cell.angle_beta   90.00
_cell.angle_gamma   90.00
#
_symmetry.space_group_name_H-M   'P 1'
#
loop_
_entity.id
_entity.type
_entity.pdbx_description
1 polymer ?
#
loop_
_entity_poly.entity_id
_entity_poly.type
_entity_poly.pdbx_seq_one_letter_code
_entity_poly.pdbx_strand_id
1 'polypeptide(L)'
;MQWTLEQMRYFEAAVAAGSFSGAARRLGRAQSVVSTSIGLLEAEFGVELFDRSRRSAVLTEAGKVMHLEACELLRQAERLQLRAQLLSEAPEAQLTLALDEALPYLAISTLVKELAARYPALELVMLNATASEVAQYVEQQQADVAFHFDRGPISPVLEQQHIGSVAQGVFVAKGHAMAHGQEVSRNELTRYRQLIMDSELNREHAFSPAVWFSDSFYSIAEMVADELGWAILPLNIANYDNYKGYLQEVPCPALALSRLPVRRLSIHGKRLSETSLWLTTRLAELLLDGPRG
;
A
#
# COMPACT_ATOMS: atom_id res chain seq x y z
N MET A 1 -21.26 17.42 -30.83
CA MET A 1 -21.05 15.99 -30.52
C MET A 1 -22.42 15.38 -30.37
N GLN A 2 -22.85 14.55 -31.30
CA GLN A 2 -24.24 14.02 -31.34
C GLN A 2 -24.31 12.51 -31.11
N TRP A 3 -23.17 11.82 -30.98
CA TRP A 3 -23.13 10.41 -30.64
C TRP A 3 -23.31 10.18 -29.11
N THR A 4 -23.69 8.95 -28.73
CA THR A 4 -24.01 8.59 -27.36
C THR A 4 -23.16 7.39 -26.88
N LEU A 5 -23.01 7.22 -25.54
CA LEU A 5 -22.40 6.04 -24.94
C LEU A 5 -23.14 4.74 -25.30
N GLU A 6 -24.47 4.81 -25.53
CA GLU A 6 -25.26 3.64 -25.94
C GLU A 6 -24.84 3.17 -27.34
N GLN A 7 -24.59 4.10 -28.27
CA GLN A 7 -24.07 3.75 -29.60
C GLN A 7 -22.68 3.14 -29.52
N MET A 8 -21.81 3.60 -28.62
CA MET A 8 -20.50 2.97 -28.37
C MET A 8 -20.64 1.54 -27.83
N ARG A 9 -21.62 1.30 -26.93
CA ARG A 9 -21.92 -0.06 -26.44
C ARG A 9 -22.41 -0.98 -27.53
N TYR A 10 -23.24 -0.47 -28.45
CA TYR A 10 -23.68 -1.26 -29.61
C TYR A 10 -22.53 -1.61 -30.53
N PHE A 11 -21.63 -0.66 -30.77
CA PHE A 11 -20.45 -0.87 -31.58
C PHE A 11 -19.51 -1.94 -30.95
N GLU A 12 -19.16 -1.79 -29.67
CA GLU A 12 -18.35 -2.77 -28.91
C GLU A 12 -19.00 -4.16 -28.96
N ALA A 13 -20.28 -4.26 -28.65
CA ALA A 13 -21.00 -5.52 -28.64
C ALA A 13 -21.06 -6.19 -30.02
N ALA A 14 -21.14 -5.41 -31.12
CA ALA A 14 -21.11 -5.93 -32.47
C ALA A 14 -19.75 -6.53 -32.84
N VAL A 15 -18.66 -5.89 -32.40
CA VAL A 15 -17.30 -6.40 -32.55
C VAL A 15 -17.11 -7.68 -31.75
N ALA A 16 -17.46 -7.66 -30.45
CA ALA A 16 -17.30 -8.82 -29.57
C ALA A 16 -18.14 -10.04 -30.00
N ALA A 17 -19.33 -9.81 -30.54
CA ALA A 17 -20.22 -10.88 -31.03
C ALA A 17 -19.93 -11.32 -32.48
N GLY A 18 -19.09 -10.60 -33.21
CA GLY A 18 -18.78 -10.86 -34.64
C GLY A 18 -19.99 -10.71 -35.58
N SER A 19 -21.13 -10.18 -35.07
CA SER A 19 -22.35 -9.96 -35.86
C SER A 19 -23.32 -9.01 -35.17
N PHE A 20 -24.09 -8.23 -35.94
CA PHE A 20 -25.12 -7.34 -35.41
C PHE A 20 -26.27 -8.13 -34.73
N SER A 21 -26.61 -9.30 -35.26
CA SER A 21 -27.63 -10.17 -34.64
C SER A 21 -27.16 -10.77 -33.30
N GLY A 22 -25.86 -11.10 -33.19
CA GLY A 22 -25.24 -11.55 -31.94
C GLY A 22 -25.22 -10.46 -30.89
N ALA A 23 -24.84 -9.23 -31.29
CA ALA A 23 -24.86 -8.05 -30.41
C ALA A 23 -26.27 -7.74 -29.92
N ALA A 24 -27.26 -7.77 -30.81
CA ALA A 24 -28.66 -7.53 -30.47
C ALA A 24 -29.17 -8.51 -29.41
N ARG A 25 -28.88 -9.81 -29.56
CA ARG A 25 -29.23 -10.84 -28.57
C ARG A 25 -28.56 -10.59 -27.22
N ARG A 26 -27.26 -10.26 -27.23
CA ARG A 26 -26.48 -9.96 -26.00
C ARG A 26 -27.03 -8.77 -25.24
N LEU A 27 -27.50 -7.76 -25.97
CA LEU A 27 -28.00 -6.50 -25.40
C LEU A 27 -29.52 -6.47 -25.14
N GLY A 28 -30.27 -7.55 -25.50
CA GLY A 28 -31.72 -7.61 -25.36
C GLY A 28 -32.42 -6.57 -26.26
N ARG A 29 -31.91 -6.29 -27.46
CA ARG A 29 -32.39 -5.30 -28.41
C ARG A 29 -32.74 -5.94 -29.76
N ALA A 30 -33.56 -5.24 -30.56
CA ALA A 30 -33.77 -5.66 -31.94
C ALA A 30 -32.52 -5.41 -32.81
N GLN A 31 -32.25 -6.29 -33.77
CA GLN A 31 -31.10 -6.13 -34.66
C GLN A 31 -31.13 -4.83 -35.47
N SER A 32 -32.35 -4.39 -35.87
CA SER A 32 -32.53 -3.12 -36.57
C SER A 32 -32.07 -1.92 -35.76
N VAL A 33 -32.31 -1.93 -34.43
CA VAL A 33 -31.86 -0.86 -33.51
C VAL A 33 -30.34 -0.81 -33.47
N VAL A 34 -29.69 -1.94 -33.30
CA VAL A 34 -28.21 -2.00 -33.26
C VAL A 34 -27.61 -1.55 -34.60
N SER A 35 -28.13 -2.04 -35.71
CA SER A 35 -27.65 -1.68 -37.06
C SER A 35 -27.83 -0.19 -37.37
N THR A 36 -29.02 0.36 -37.04
CA THR A 36 -29.32 1.80 -37.25
C THR A 36 -28.40 2.67 -36.37
N SER A 37 -28.23 2.30 -35.10
CA SER A 37 -27.40 3.05 -34.15
C SER A 37 -25.91 3.08 -34.59
N ILE A 38 -25.40 1.94 -35.10
CA ILE A 38 -24.03 1.89 -35.67
C ILE A 38 -23.94 2.74 -36.94
N GLY A 39 -24.94 2.67 -37.84
CA GLY A 39 -24.97 3.50 -39.02
C GLY A 39 -25.01 5.01 -38.73
N LEU A 40 -25.74 5.42 -37.69
CA LEU A 40 -25.71 6.80 -37.22
C LEU A 40 -24.33 7.18 -36.65
N LEU A 41 -23.69 6.29 -35.92
CA LEU A 41 -22.35 6.49 -35.39
C LEU A 41 -21.32 6.68 -36.51
N GLU A 42 -21.38 5.82 -37.57
CA GLU A 42 -20.55 5.95 -38.76
C GLU A 42 -20.76 7.29 -39.47
N ALA A 43 -22.01 7.73 -39.59
CA ALA A 43 -22.35 9.03 -40.19
C ALA A 43 -21.78 10.20 -39.36
N GLU A 44 -21.86 10.13 -38.03
CA GLU A 44 -21.30 11.19 -37.16
C GLU A 44 -19.75 11.25 -37.20
N PHE A 45 -19.11 10.09 -37.31
CA PHE A 45 -17.66 10.02 -37.42
C PHE A 45 -17.13 10.31 -38.84
N GLY A 46 -17.99 10.21 -39.84
CA GLY A 46 -17.60 10.37 -41.24
C GLY A 46 -16.75 9.22 -41.77
N VAL A 47 -16.76 8.07 -41.10
CA VAL A 47 -15.98 6.88 -41.47
C VAL A 47 -16.81 5.61 -41.31
N GLU A 48 -16.60 4.62 -42.18
CA GLU A 48 -17.18 3.28 -42.04
C GLU A 48 -16.40 2.49 -40.99
N LEU A 49 -17.09 1.95 -39.98
CA LEU A 49 -16.50 1.15 -38.92
C LEU A 49 -16.49 -0.35 -39.30
N PHE A 50 -17.44 -0.80 -40.10
CA PHE A 50 -17.57 -2.18 -40.56
C PHE A 50 -17.49 -2.30 -42.08
N ASP A 51 -16.83 -3.38 -42.55
CA ASP A 51 -16.80 -3.74 -43.97
C ASP A 51 -18.16 -4.34 -44.38
N ARG A 52 -18.95 -3.56 -45.11
CA ARG A 52 -20.30 -3.95 -45.57
C ARG A 52 -20.28 -5.01 -46.69
N SER A 53 -19.13 -5.29 -47.27
CA SER A 53 -19.01 -6.35 -48.28
C SER A 53 -19.09 -7.75 -47.66
N ARG A 54 -18.94 -7.84 -46.35
CA ARG A 54 -18.93 -9.12 -45.62
C ARG A 54 -20.23 -9.39 -44.88
N ARG A 55 -20.60 -10.67 -44.74
CA ARG A 55 -21.79 -11.05 -43.95
C ARG A 55 -21.60 -11.00 -42.44
N SER A 56 -20.35 -11.00 -41.96
CA SER A 56 -19.97 -10.89 -40.57
C SER A 56 -19.53 -9.44 -40.25
N ALA A 57 -19.63 -9.03 -38.97
CA ALA A 57 -19.19 -7.71 -38.52
C ALA A 57 -17.65 -7.63 -38.46
N VAL A 58 -17.03 -7.44 -39.63
CA VAL A 58 -15.57 -7.27 -39.75
C VAL A 58 -15.24 -5.78 -39.74
N LEU A 59 -14.31 -5.38 -38.89
CA LEU A 59 -13.88 -3.98 -38.79
C LEU A 59 -13.08 -3.54 -40.01
N THR A 60 -13.29 -2.29 -40.44
CA THR A 60 -12.36 -1.56 -41.30
C THR A 60 -11.09 -1.17 -40.53
N GLU A 61 -10.05 -0.63 -41.18
CA GLU A 61 -8.89 -0.09 -40.47
C GLU A 61 -9.31 1.08 -39.55
N ALA A 62 -10.19 1.97 -40.01
CA ALA A 62 -10.78 3.02 -39.17
C ALA A 62 -11.58 2.41 -38.01
N GLY A 63 -12.36 1.36 -38.26
CA GLY A 63 -13.12 0.65 -37.25
C GLY A 63 -12.25 0.05 -36.14
N LYS A 64 -11.05 -0.47 -36.47
CA LYS A 64 -10.12 -1.00 -35.47
C LYS A 64 -9.60 0.09 -34.52
N VAL A 65 -9.22 1.26 -35.08
CA VAL A 65 -8.77 2.39 -34.28
C VAL A 65 -9.91 2.89 -33.38
N MET A 66 -11.09 3.12 -33.96
CA MET A 66 -12.24 3.62 -33.22
C MET A 66 -12.77 2.63 -32.17
N HIS A 67 -12.55 1.32 -32.38
CA HIS A 67 -12.91 0.30 -31.37
C HIS A 67 -12.04 0.42 -30.10
N LEU A 68 -10.74 0.68 -30.26
CA LEU A 68 -9.86 0.90 -29.10
C LEU A 68 -10.30 2.13 -28.30
N GLU A 69 -10.60 3.23 -28.99
CA GLU A 69 -11.08 4.47 -28.37
C GLU A 69 -12.44 4.29 -27.70
N ALA A 70 -13.35 3.55 -28.33
CA ALA A 70 -14.66 3.24 -27.77
C ALA A 70 -14.55 2.38 -26.48
N CYS A 71 -13.68 1.38 -26.48
CA CYS A 71 -13.43 0.57 -25.29
C CYS A 71 -12.86 1.41 -24.14
N GLU A 72 -11.94 2.33 -24.42
CA GLU A 72 -11.37 3.22 -23.41
C GLU A 72 -12.43 4.15 -22.82
N LEU A 73 -13.25 4.77 -23.69
CA LEU A 73 -14.34 5.66 -23.29
C LEU A 73 -15.38 4.93 -22.42
N LEU A 74 -15.77 3.70 -22.80
CA LEU A 74 -16.70 2.89 -22.03
C LEU A 74 -16.15 2.54 -20.65
N ARG A 75 -14.86 2.19 -20.54
CA ARG A 75 -14.20 1.96 -19.26
C ARG A 75 -14.18 3.21 -18.38
N GLN A 76 -13.95 4.38 -18.96
CA GLN A 76 -14.01 5.66 -18.23
C GLN A 76 -15.43 5.98 -17.74
N ALA A 77 -16.45 5.71 -18.58
CA ALA A 77 -17.85 5.89 -18.19
C ALA A 77 -18.26 4.95 -17.06
N GLU A 78 -17.84 3.69 -17.09
CA GLU A 78 -18.07 2.73 -16.01
C GLU A 78 -17.38 3.17 -14.71
N ARG A 79 -16.14 3.63 -14.80
CA ARG A 79 -15.41 4.18 -13.64
C ARG A 79 -16.10 5.41 -13.05
N LEU A 80 -16.62 6.31 -13.90
CA LEU A 80 -17.39 7.47 -13.44
C LEU A 80 -18.67 7.04 -12.73
N GLN A 81 -19.40 6.08 -13.29
CA GLN A 81 -20.64 5.57 -12.70
C GLN A 81 -20.37 4.89 -11.35
N LEU A 82 -19.31 4.09 -11.27
CA LEU A 82 -18.88 3.48 -10.01
C LEU A 82 -18.53 4.56 -8.97
N ARG A 83 -17.75 5.58 -9.34
CA ARG A 83 -17.45 6.72 -8.44
C ARG A 83 -18.72 7.43 -7.96
N ALA A 84 -19.68 7.66 -8.84
CA ALA A 84 -20.95 8.29 -8.47
C ALA A 84 -21.76 7.44 -7.48
N GLN A 85 -21.80 6.13 -7.66
CA GLN A 85 -22.43 5.21 -6.72
C GLN A 85 -21.74 5.24 -5.36
N LEU A 86 -20.43 5.27 -5.34
CA LEU A 86 -19.64 5.34 -4.11
C LEU A 86 -19.83 6.64 -3.34
N LEU A 87 -19.93 7.77 -4.03
CA LEU A 87 -20.25 9.07 -3.42
C LEU A 87 -21.65 9.08 -2.81
N SER A 88 -22.55 8.21 -3.26
CA SER A 88 -23.91 8.07 -2.71
C SER A 88 -24.00 7.04 -1.57
N GLU A 89 -23.13 6.03 -1.53
CA GLU A 89 -23.20 4.90 -0.60
C GLU A 89 -22.07 4.85 0.43
N ALA A 90 -20.92 5.52 0.17
CA ALA A 90 -19.77 5.50 1.08
C ALA A 90 -19.32 6.94 1.42
N PRO A 91 -19.06 7.22 2.70
CA PRO A 91 -18.60 8.54 3.14
C PRO A 91 -17.19 8.90 2.68
N GLU A 92 -16.43 8.00 2.07
CA GLU A 92 -15.02 8.21 1.74
C GLU A 92 -14.67 7.61 0.37
N ALA A 93 -14.46 8.49 -0.62
CA ALA A 93 -14.05 8.08 -1.98
C ALA A 93 -12.54 7.83 -2.11
N GLN A 94 -11.74 8.49 -1.26
CA GLN A 94 -10.28 8.40 -1.25
C GLN A 94 -9.78 8.39 0.18
N LEU A 95 -8.78 7.57 0.46
CA LEU A 95 -8.05 7.54 1.72
C LEU A 95 -6.55 7.62 1.45
N THR A 96 -5.87 8.55 2.11
CA THR A 96 -4.41 8.60 2.12
C THR A 96 -3.88 8.06 3.45
N LEU A 97 -3.17 6.95 3.38
CA LEU A 97 -2.58 6.23 4.50
C LEU A 97 -1.07 6.42 4.51
N ALA A 98 -0.50 7.00 5.56
CA ALA A 98 0.95 7.07 5.74
C ALA A 98 1.43 5.94 6.66
N LEU A 99 2.55 5.33 6.31
CA LEU A 99 3.10 4.16 6.99
C LEU A 99 4.60 4.34 7.23
N ASP A 100 5.03 4.09 8.47
CA ASP A 100 6.46 3.88 8.75
C ASP A 100 6.95 2.64 7.99
N GLU A 101 8.01 2.80 7.21
CA GLU A 101 8.57 1.75 6.35
C GLU A 101 8.97 0.49 7.13
N ALA A 102 9.28 0.64 8.41
CA ALA A 102 9.73 -0.46 9.26
C ALA A 102 8.59 -1.26 9.92
N LEU A 103 7.33 -0.90 9.70
CA LEU A 103 6.18 -1.67 10.20
C LEU A 103 6.15 -3.10 9.62
N PRO A 104 5.59 -4.10 10.34
CA PRO A 104 5.56 -5.48 9.89
C PRO A 104 4.87 -5.64 8.53
N TYR A 105 5.64 -5.94 7.48
CA TYR A 105 5.17 -6.04 6.10
C TYR A 105 4.00 -7.01 5.94
N LEU A 106 4.03 -8.17 6.60
CA LEU A 106 2.95 -9.16 6.52
C LEU A 106 1.63 -8.62 7.09
N ALA A 107 1.70 -7.87 8.20
CA ALA A 107 0.51 -7.24 8.78
C ALA A 107 -0.06 -6.19 7.83
N ILE A 108 0.79 -5.33 7.28
CA ILE A 108 0.38 -4.29 6.32
C ILE A 108 -0.17 -4.92 5.02
N SER A 109 0.49 -5.95 4.47
CA SER A 109 0.02 -6.65 3.27
C SER A 109 -1.36 -7.30 3.50
N THR A 110 -1.58 -7.91 4.65
CA THR A 110 -2.87 -8.51 5.02
C THR A 110 -3.93 -7.43 5.17
N LEU A 111 -3.62 -6.34 5.88
CA LEU A 111 -4.51 -5.20 6.06
C LEU A 111 -4.98 -4.63 4.72
N VAL A 112 -4.06 -4.42 3.76
CA VAL A 112 -4.38 -3.88 2.43
C VAL A 112 -5.24 -4.84 1.62
N LYS A 113 -4.97 -6.15 1.68
CA LYS A 113 -5.81 -7.17 1.02
C LYS A 113 -7.25 -7.16 1.55
N GLU A 114 -7.41 -7.08 2.86
CA GLU A 114 -8.72 -7.05 3.50
C GLU A 114 -9.45 -5.72 3.22
N LEU A 115 -8.71 -4.60 3.20
CA LEU A 115 -9.23 -3.29 2.81
C LEU A 115 -9.80 -3.33 1.39
N ALA A 116 -9.04 -3.87 0.43
CA ALA A 116 -9.45 -3.98 -0.97
C ALA A 116 -10.71 -4.84 -1.14
N ALA A 117 -10.84 -5.91 -0.35
CA ALA A 117 -12.03 -6.77 -0.37
C ALA A 117 -13.26 -6.09 0.25
N ARG A 118 -13.05 -5.30 1.33
CA ARG A 118 -14.14 -4.63 2.06
C ARG A 118 -14.63 -3.36 1.37
N TYR A 119 -13.71 -2.62 0.75
CA TYR A 119 -13.96 -1.33 0.09
C TYR A 119 -13.42 -1.34 -1.35
N PRO A 120 -14.00 -2.14 -2.26
CA PRO A 120 -13.44 -2.42 -3.59
C PRO A 120 -13.31 -1.18 -4.49
N ALA A 121 -13.93 -0.11 -4.10
CA ALA A 121 -13.97 1.11 -4.87
C ALA A 121 -13.29 2.31 -4.20
N LEU A 122 -12.71 2.10 -3.02
CA LEU A 122 -11.88 3.09 -2.34
C LEU A 122 -10.61 3.35 -3.16
N GLU A 123 -10.33 4.61 -3.45
CA GLU A 123 -9.03 5.04 -3.95
C GLU A 123 -8.05 5.12 -2.77
N LEU A 124 -7.08 4.19 -2.71
CA LEU A 124 -6.07 4.18 -1.67
C LEU A 124 -4.77 4.81 -2.16
N VAL A 125 -4.30 5.83 -1.45
CA VAL A 125 -2.94 6.37 -1.59
C VAL A 125 -2.12 5.91 -0.39
N MET A 126 -0.98 5.25 -0.63
CA MET A 126 -0.06 4.82 0.42
C MET A 126 1.23 5.62 0.34
N LEU A 127 1.60 6.28 1.45
CA LEU A 127 2.84 7.02 1.60
C LEU A 127 3.73 6.25 2.60
N ASN A 128 4.85 5.73 2.12
CA ASN A 128 5.83 5.04 2.97
C ASN A 128 7.01 5.96 3.23
N ALA A 129 7.39 6.10 4.50
CA ALA A 129 8.45 7.03 4.90
C ALA A 129 9.01 6.67 6.27
N THR A 130 9.96 7.45 6.75
CA THR A 130 10.46 7.38 8.13
C THR A 130 9.38 7.85 9.14
N ALA A 131 9.51 7.47 10.41
CA ALA A 131 8.51 7.84 11.42
C ALA A 131 8.30 9.37 11.55
N SER A 132 9.35 10.17 11.37
CA SER A 132 9.27 11.63 11.40
C SER A 132 8.52 12.22 10.20
N GLU A 133 8.77 11.70 9.01
CA GLU A 133 8.07 12.13 7.79
C GLU A 133 6.61 11.71 7.80
N VAL A 134 6.32 10.51 8.32
CA VAL A 134 4.93 10.02 8.51
C VAL A 134 4.13 10.98 9.40
N ALA A 135 4.73 11.50 10.48
CA ALA A 135 4.10 12.50 11.33
C ALA A 135 3.85 13.81 10.59
N GLN A 136 4.81 14.27 9.77
CA GLN A 136 4.67 15.46 8.95
C GLN A 136 3.55 15.33 7.90
N TYR A 137 3.39 14.17 7.25
CA TYR A 137 2.29 13.96 6.29
C TYR A 137 0.91 14.15 6.94
N VAL A 138 0.73 13.70 8.18
CA VAL A 138 -0.53 13.93 8.91
C VAL A 138 -0.68 15.39 9.31
N GLU A 139 0.37 16.00 9.84
CA GLU A 139 0.35 17.42 10.26
C GLU A 139 0.04 18.38 9.10
N GLN A 140 0.62 18.10 7.93
CA GLN A 140 0.38 18.85 6.68
C GLN A 140 -0.92 18.43 5.96
N GLN A 141 -1.70 17.54 6.55
CA GLN A 141 -2.94 17.01 5.99
C GLN A 141 -2.76 16.33 4.61
N GLN A 142 -1.58 15.82 4.34
CA GLN A 142 -1.29 15.01 3.17
C GLN A 142 -1.72 13.55 3.37
N ALA A 143 -1.86 13.10 4.63
CA ALA A 143 -2.41 11.81 4.99
C ALA A 143 -3.60 11.99 5.96
N ASP A 144 -4.61 11.14 5.81
CA ASP A 144 -5.80 11.13 6.67
C ASP A 144 -5.54 10.42 7.99
N VAL A 145 -4.77 9.36 7.94
CA VAL A 145 -4.36 8.53 9.06
C VAL A 145 -2.96 7.98 8.81
N ALA A 146 -2.21 7.77 9.87
CA ALA A 146 -0.90 7.15 9.76
C ALA A 146 -0.64 6.13 10.86
N PHE A 147 0.26 5.18 10.57
CA PHE A 147 0.79 4.22 11.54
C PHE A 147 2.30 4.29 11.54
N HIS A 148 2.88 4.39 12.73
CA HIS A 148 4.32 4.50 12.88
C HIS A 148 4.82 3.85 14.18
N PHE A 149 6.10 3.61 14.29
CA PHE A 149 6.73 3.31 15.54
C PHE A 149 6.88 4.58 16.39
N ASP A 150 6.58 4.48 17.68
CA ASP A 150 6.79 5.57 18.64
C ASP A 150 8.30 5.75 18.89
N ARG A 151 8.85 6.85 18.39
CA ARG A 151 10.29 7.14 18.48
C ARG A 151 10.58 8.51 19.08
N GLY A 152 9.62 9.12 19.73
CA GLY A 152 9.83 10.40 20.37
C GLY A 152 8.62 11.32 20.41
N PRO A 153 8.81 12.55 20.87
CA PRO A 153 7.75 13.53 20.96
C PRO A 153 7.22 13.88 19.58
N ILE A 154 5.90 14.07 19.48
CA ILE A 154 5.24 14.54 18.27
C ILE A 154 4.65 15.92 18.50
N SER A 155 4.31 16.59 17.39
CA SER A 155 3.61 17.87 17.39
C SER A 155 2.30 17.79 18.20
N PRO A 156 1.98 18.81 19.02
CA PRO A 156 0.75 18.86 19.80
C PRO A 156 -0.53 18.93 18.96
N VAL A 157 -0.43 19.22 17.65
CA VAL A 157 -1.58 19.17 16.74
C VAL A 157 -1.96 17.74 16.34
N LEU A 158 -1.12 16.76 16.69
CA LEU A 158 -1.36 15.34 16.40
C LEU A 158 -1.92 14.63 17.64
N GLU A 159 -2.84 13.74 17.40
CA GLU A 159 -3.33 12.76 18.37
C GLU A 159 -2.66 11.42 18.12
N GLN A 160 -2.17 10.79 19.18
CA GLN A 160 -1.60 9.45 19.15
C GLN A 160 -2.51 8.46 19.88
N GLN A 161 -2.66 7.29 19.27
CA GLN A 161 -3.29 6.13 19.93
C GLN A 161 -2.35 4.93 19.84
N HIS A 162 -2.03 4.32 20.97
CA HIS A 162 -1.32 3.04 21.00
C HIS A 162 -2.21 1.93 20.41
N ILE A 163 -1.67 1.17 19.44
CA ILE A 163 -2.41 0.10 18.76
C ILE A 163 -1.72 -1.27 18.84
N GLY A 164 -0.49 -1.33 19.32
CA GLY A 164 0.26 -2.57 19.46
C GLY A 164 1.74 -2.32 19.66
N SER A 165 2.53 -3.37 19.61
CA SER A 165 3.97 -3.26 19.76
C SER A 165 4.70 -4.42 19.09
N VAL A 166 5.94 -4.19 18.65
CA VAL A 166 6.82 -5.19 18.04
C VAL A 166 7.98 -5.49 18.98
N ALA A 167 8.34 -6.76 19.11
CA ALA A 167 9.49 -7.17 19.91
C ALA A 167 10.79 -6.72 19.21
N GLN A 168 11.83 -6.48 20.03
CA GLN A 168 13.16 -6.12 19.59
C GLN A 168 14.19 -7.12 20.13
N GLY A 169 15.28 -7.28 19.42
CA GLY A 169 16.42 -8.10 19.82
C GLY A 169 17.74 -7.40 19.51
N VAL A 170 18.83 -7.94 20.08
CA VAL A 170 20.19 -7.56 19.70
C VAL A 170 20.62 -8.46 18.56
N PHE A 171 21.09 -7.86 17.47
CA PHE A 171 21.48 -8.59 16.27
C PHE A 171 22.92 -8.26 15.87
N VAL A 172 23.60 -9.30 15.38
CA VAL A 172 24.93 -9.26 14.76
C VAL A 172 24.90 -10.05 13.47
N ALA A 173 25.91 -9.90 12.62
CA ALA A 173 26.12 -10.83 11.51
C ALA A 173 26.40 -12.26 12.03
N LYS A 174 26.03 -13.29 11.28
CA LYS A 174 26.31 -14.70 11.64
C LYS A 174 27.79 -15.02 11.83
N GLY A 175 28.68 -14.34 11.07
CA GLY A 175 30.12 -14.47 11.19
C GLY A 175 30.76 -13.71 12.36
N HIS A 176 29.96 -12.90 13.07
CA HIS A 176 30.46 -12.04 14.14
C HIS A 176 30.88 -12.86 15.37
N ALA A 177 31.94 -12.42 16.09
CA ALA A 177 32.43 -13.11 17.26
C ALA A 177 31.40 -13.36 18.36
N MET A 178 30.39 -12.49 18.49
CA MET A 178 29.29 -12.64 19.46
C MET A 178 28.17 -13.60 18.97
N ALA A 179 28.21 -14.12 17.75
CA ALA A 179 27.14 -14.97 17.20
C ALA A 179 27.11 -16.41 17.78
N HIS A 180 28.14 -16.81 18.55
CA HIS A 180 28.37 -18.20 18.94
C HIS A 180 27.67 -18.63 20.23
N GLY A 181 26.44 -18.18 20.47
CA GLY A 181 25.50 -18.94 21.32
C GLY A 181 25.57 -18.76 22.82
N GLN A 182 26.31 -17.83 23.37
CA GLN A 182 26.25 -17.47 24.79
C GLN A 182 25.57 -16.13 25.02
N GLU A 183 25.01 -15.94 26.22
CA GLU A 183 24.52 -14.62 26.62
C GLU A 183 25.64 -13.60 26.56
N VAL A 184 25.41 -12.50 25.86
CA VAL A 184 26.37 -11.42 25.73
C VAL A 184 26.17 -10.42 26.86
N SER A 185 27.27 -10.09 27.55
CA SER A 185 27.24 -9.07 28.59
C SER A 185 27.24 -7.66 27.98
N ARG A 186 26.74 -6.70 28.76
CA ARG A 186 26.80 -5.28 28.35
C ARG A 186 28.23 -4.80 28.06
N ASN A 187 29.23 -5.28 28.83
CA ASN A 187 30.64 -4.95 28.62
C ASN A 187 31.18 -5.51 27.31
N GLU A 188 30.65 -6.61 26.84
CA GLU A 188 31.05 -7.23 25.59
C GLU A 188 30.53 -6.42 24.39
N LEU A 189 29.29 -5.95 24.46
CA LEU A 189 28.71 -5.04 23.46
C LEU A 189 29.55 -3.78 23.27
N THR A 190 30.14 -3.21 24.34
CA THR A 190 30.96 -1.98 24.26
C THR A 190 32.25 -2.15 23.46
N ARG A 191 32.69 -3.37 23.18
CA ARG A 191 33.92 -3.63 22.39
C ARG A 191 33.71 -3.47 20.90
N TYR A 192 32.46 -3.47 20.45
CA TYR A 192 32.08 -3.43 19.04
C TYR A 192 31.25 -2.18 18.74
N ARG A 193 31.27 -1.75 17.48
CA ARG A 193 30.47 -0.61 17.04
C ARG A 193 29.00 -0.93 17.19
N GLN A 194 28.27 0.03 17.73
CA GLN A 194 26.80 0.01 17.77
C GLN A 194 26.25 0.82 16.60
N LEU A 195 25.28 0.25 15.89
CA LEU A 195 24.50 0.90 14.84
C LEU A 195 23.15 1.27 15.43
N ILE A 196 22.84 2.56 15.46
CA ILE A 196 21.71 3.12 16.22
C ILE A 196 20.72 3.77 15.26
N MET A 197 19.43 3.50 15.48
CA MET A 197 18.37 4.25 14.84
C MET A 197 18.43 5.71 15.29
N ASP A 198 18.57 6.63 14.33
CA ASP A 198 18.65 8.07 14.63
C ASP A 198 17.27 8.59 15.07
N SER A 199 17.16 8.90 16.35
CA SER A 199 16.06 9.64 16.94
C SER A 199 16.60 10.42 18.14
N GLU A 200 15.95 11.52 18.49
CA GLU A 200 16.40 12.35 19.62
C GLU A 200 16.52 11.56 20.93
N LEU A 201 15.63 10.56 21.14
CA LEU A 201 15.64 9.71 22.33
C LEU A 201 16.72 8.62 22.30
N ASN A 202 17.15 8.16 21.12
CA ASN A 202 18.06 7.02 21.03
C ASN A 202 19.53 7.39 21.25
N ARG A 203 19.92 8.66 21.17
CA ARG A 203 21.28 9.10 21.49
C ARG A 203 21.64 8.85 22.95
N GLU A 204 20.66 8.83 23.85
CA GLU A 204 20.86 8.49 25.26
C GLU A 204 21.05 6.98 25.49
N HIS A 205 20.78 6.13 24.47
CA HIS A 205 20.88 4.68 24.53
C HIS A 205 22.12 4.12 23.81
N ALA A 206 23.16 4.95 23.66
CA ALA A 206 24.45 4.49 23.18
C ALA A 206 25.17 3.67 24.25
N PHE A 207 25.30 2.37 24.02
CA PHE A 207 26.01 1.44 24.93
C PHE A 207 27.48 1.30 24.57
N SER A 208 27.85 1.55 23.30
CA SER A 208 29.21 1.47 22.79
C SER A 208 29.82 2.86 22.64
N PRO A 209 31.15 3.02 22.88
CA PRO A 209 31.88 4.26 22.58
C PRO A 209 31.97 4.53 21.07
N ALA A 210 31.87 3.51 20.23
CA ALA A 210 31.88 3.62 18.77
C ALA A 210 30.44 3.46 18.26
N VAL A 211 29.84 4.53 17.73
CA VAL A 211 28.46 4.53 17.27
C VAL A 211 28.36 5.10 15.86
N TRP A 212 27.47 4.51 15.06
CA TRP A 212 26.97 5.08 13.83
C TRP A 212 25.44 5.21 13.91
N PHE A 213 24.89 6.19 13.22
CA PHE A 213 23.47 6.49 13.21
C PHE A 213 22.90 6.34 11.80
N SER A 214 21.68 5.86 11.69
CA SER A 214 20.86 5.85 10.48
C SER A 214 19.41 6.04 10.84
N ASP A 215 18.64 6.68 9.97
CA ASP A 215 17.20 6.90 10.10
C ASP A 215 16.34 5.74 9.55
N SER A 216 16.97 4.70 9.00
CA SER A 216 16.30 3.51 8.46
C SER A 216 16.77 2.24 9.15
N PHE A 217 15.83 1.44 9.67
CA PHE A 217 16.14 0.11 10.21
C PHE A 217 16.62 -0.85 9.14
N TYR A 218 16.23 -0.67 7.88
CA TYR A 218 16.72 -1.49 6.78
C TYR A 218 18.21 -1.22 6.51
N SER A 219 18.62 0.06 6.49
CA SER A 219 20.04 0.43 6.37
C SER A 219 20.86 -0.09 7.54
N ILE A 220 20.31 -0.06 8.75
CA ILE A 220 21.00 -0.61 9.93
C ILE A 220 21.14 -2.13 9.79
N ALA A 221 20.09 -2.84 9.38
CA ALA A 221 20.14 -4.29 9.20
C ALA A 221 21.16 -4.70 8.13
N GLU A 222 21.25 -3.95 7.04
CA GLU A 222 22.28 -4.15 6.00
C GLU A 222 23.70 -3.97 6.57
N MET A 223 23.93 -2.87 7.29
CA MET A 223 25.24 -2.63 7.93
C MET A 223 25.59 -3.73 8.96
N VAL A 224 24.60 -4.29 9.67
CA VAL A 224 24.83 -5.44 10.56
C VAL A 224 25.21 -6.68 9.74
N ALA A 225 24.50 -6.95 8.65
CA ALA A 225 24.79 -8.09 7.77
C ALA A 225 26.18 -8.02 7.16
N ASP A 226 26.68 -6.80 6.87
CA ASP A 226 28.03 -6.49 6.39
C ASP A 226 29.12 -6.51 7.49
N GLU A 227 28.81 -7.03 8.68
CA GLU A 227 29.73 -7.15 9.82
C GLU A 227 30.27 -5.80 10.36
N LEU A 228 29.60 -4.68 10.09
CA LEU A 228 30.04 -3.35 10.50
C LEU A 228 29.81 -3.06 12.00
N GLY A 229 28.99 -3.87 12.66
CA GLY A 229 28.71 -3.75 14.08
C GLY A 229 27.49 -4.56 14.52
N TRP A 230 26.92 -4.16 15.64
CA TRP A 230 25.71 -4.74 16.20
C TRP A 230 24.60 -3.69 16.34
N ALA A 231 23.34 -4.12 16.35
CA ALA A 231 22.19 -3.24 16.48
C ALA A 231 21.08 -3.85 17.33
N ILE A 232 20.22 -2.98 17.87
CA ILE A 232 18.90 -3.36 18.36
C ILE A 232 17.91 -3.19 17.18
N LEU A 233 17.31 -4.27 16.73
CA LEU A 233 16.39 -4.27 15.60
C LEU A 233 15.02 -4.81 16.01
N PRO A 234 13.93 -4.29 15.43
CA PRO A 234 12.62 -4.95 15.47
C PRO A 234 12.72 -6.35 14.85
N LEU A 235 12.09 -7.34 15.47
CA LEU A 235 12.14 -8.74 14.98
C LEU A 235 11.62 -8.90 13.55
N ASN A 236 10.62 -8.12 13.15
CA ASN A 236 10.10 -8.17 11.78
C ASN A 236 11.12 -7.70 10.73
N ILE A 237 12.03 -6.79 11.08
CA ILE A 237 13.12 -6.36 10.19
C ILE A 237 14.19 -7.43 10.14
N ALA A 238 14.67 -7.91 11.29
CA ALA A 238 15.73 -8.91 11.35
C ALA A 238 15.32 -10.25 10.70
N ASN A 239 14.04 -10.62 10.78
CA ASN A 239 13.45 -11.82 10.17
C ASN A 239 12.95 -11.61 8.73
N TYR A 240 13.15 -10.42 8.14
CA TYR A 240 12.81 -10.19 6.74
C TYR A 240 13.65 -11.09 5.84
N ASP A 241 13.03 -11.60 4.76
CA ASP A 241 13.64 -12.65 3.92
C ASP A 241 15.03 -12.29 3.39
N ASN A 242 15.29 -10.99 3.13
CA ASN A 242 16.60 -10.52 2.67
C ASN A 242 17.70 -10.66 3.74
N TYR A 243 17.35 -10.64 5.03
CA TYR A 243 18.31 -10.74 6.14
C TYR A 243 18.30 -12.08 6.82
N LYS A 244 17.28 -12.89 6.55
CA LYS A 244 17.14 -14.24 7.08
C LYS A 244 18.32 -15.11 6.63
N GLY A 245 19.15 -15.46 7.59
CA GLY A 245 20.35 -16.24 7.29
C GLY A 245 21.66 -15.44 7.33
N TYR A 246 21.60 -14.12 7.34
CA TYR A 246 22.75 -13.24 7.52
C TYR A 246 22.87 -12.70 8.96
N LEU A 247 21.71 -12.44 9.59
CA LEU A 247 21.66 -11.94 10.95
C LEU A 247 21.49 -13.08 11.96
N GLN A 248 22.05 -12.88 13.15
CA GLN A 248 21.92 -13.75 14.31
C GLN A 248 21.48 -12.93 15.51
N GLU A 249 20.37 -13.32 16.12
CA GLU A 249 19.96 -12.76 17.42
C GLU A 249 20.92 -13.25 18.52
N VAL A 250 21.34 -12.32 19.36
CA VAL A 250 22.23 -12.58 20.49
C VAL A 250 21.50 -12.25 21.77
N PRO A 251 21.29 -13.23 22.68
CA PRO A 251 20.65 -12.97 23.96
C PRO A 251 21.47 -11.99 24.80
N CYS A 252 20.86 -10.87 25.17
CA CYS A 252 21.46 -9.88 26.06
C CYS A 252 20.45 -9.43 27.14
N PRO A 253 20.17 -10.24 28.17
CA PRO A 253 19.18 -9.92 29.21
C PRO A 253 19.48 -8.61 29.94
N ALA A 254 20.76 -8.23 30.01
CA ALA A 254 21.21 -6.99 30.66
C ALA A 254 20.67 -5.70 30.02
N LEU A 255 20.18 -5.74 28.78
CA LEU A 255 19.57 -4.58 28.12
C LEU A 255 18.09 -4.40 28.42
N ALA A 256 17.40 -5.44 28.92
CA ALA A 256 15.98 -5.41 29.25
C ALA A 256 15.13 -4.69 28.17
N LEU A 257 15.28 -5.11 26.91
CA LEU A 257 14.65 -4.45 25.76
C LEU A 257 13.14 -4.42 25.89
N SER A 258 12.56 -3.22 25.88
CA SER A 258 11.12 -3.03 25.78
C SER A 258 10.64 -3.32 24.36
N ARG A 259 9.36 -3.68 24.21
CA ARG A 259 8.74 -3.75 22.88
C ARG A 259 8.64 -2.34 22.29
N LEU A 260 8.86 -2.22 20.98
CA LEU A 260 8.72 -0.96 20.25
C LEU A 260 7.24 -0.67 19.99
N PRO A 261 6.65 0.40 20.56
CA PRO A 261 5.22 0.67 20.41
C PRO A 261 4.88 1.09 18.98
N VAL A 262 3.73 0.60 18.49
CA VAL A 262 3.10 1.06 17.27
C VAL A 262 1.94 1.98 17.61
N ARG A 263 1.89 3.14 16.97
CA ARG A 263 0.87 4.15 17.20
C ARG A 263 0.16 4.52 15.91
N ARG A 264 -1.14 4.82 16.03
CA ARG A 264 -1.90 5.56 15.03
C ARG A 264 -1.70 7.05 15.26
N LEU A 265 -1.52 7.81 14.19
CA LEU A 265 -1.54 9.26 14.19
C LEU A 265 -2.75 9.80 13.43
N SER A 266 -3.31 10.88 13.92
CA SER A 266 -4.33 11.69 13.26
C SER A 266 -4.27 13.13 13.76
N ILE A 267 -4.92 14.06 13.07
CA ILE A 267 -5.06 15.45 13.57
C ILE A 267 -5.94 15.46 14.82
N HIS A 268 -5.48 16.14 15.84
CA HIS A 268 -6.21 16.28 17.10
C HIS A 268 -7.58 16.91 16.87
N GLY A 269 -8.64 16.28 17.41
CA GLY A 269 -10.02 16.74 17.27
C GLY A 269 -10.66 16.51 15.90
N LYS A 270 -9.93 16.04 14.88
CA LYS A 270 -10.52 15.63 13.60
C LYS A 270 -11.19 14.26 13.75
N ARG A 271 -12.47 14.17 13.39
CA ARG A 271 -13.19 12.89 13.40
C ARG A 271 -12.59 11.98 12.32
N LEU A 272 -12.21 10.78 12.73
CA LEU A 272 -11.77 9.74 11.80
C LEU A 272 -12.96 9.18 11.00
N SER A 273 -12.70 8.82 9.76
CA SER A 273 -13.64 8.07 8.94
C SER A 273 -13.87 6.66 9.48
N GLU A 274 -14.96 6.02 9.06
CA GLU A 274 -15.24 4.63 9.39
C GLU A 274 -14.12 3.70 8.89
N THR A 275 -13.61 3.97 7.70
CA THR A 275 -12.47 3.23 7.11
C THR A 275 -11.21 3.36 7.94
N SER A 276 -10.86 4.58 8.39
CA SER A 276 -9.70 4.83 9.26
C SER A 276 -9.82 4.16 10.62
N LEU A 277 -11.02 4.11 11.20
CA LEU A 277 -11.29 3.40 12.45
C LEU A 277 -11.16 1.88 12.26
N TRP A 278 -11.71 1.35 11.17
CA TRP A 278 -11.57 -0.07 10.85
C TRP A 278 -10.11 -0.46 10.64
N LEU A 279 -9.33 0.32 9.87
CA LEU A 279 -7.89 0.09 9.69
C LEU A 279 -7.14 0.06 11.02
N THR A 280 -7.46 0.98 11.93
CA THR A 280 -6.85 1.07 13.26
C THR A 280 -7.10 -0.20 14.07
N THR A 281 -8.35 -0.64 14.12
CA THR A 281 -8.75 -1.84 14.85
C THR A 281 -8.11 -3.09 14.25
N ARG A 282 -8.18 -3.21 12.93
CA ARG A 282 -7.69 -4.40 12.23
C ARG A 282 -6.16 -4.53 12.30
N LEU A 283 -5.42 -3.41 12.16
CA LEU A 283 -3.97 -3.44 12.34
C LEU A 283 -3.59 -3.82 13.77
N ALA A 284 -4.31 -3.33 14.77
CA ALA A 284 -4.08 -3.72 16.17
C ALA A 284 -4.22 -5.24 16.36
N GLU A 285 -5.26 -5.88 15.78
CA GLU A 285 -5.44 -7.34 15.80
C GLU A 285 -4.27 -8.06 15.12
N LEU A 286 -3.89 -7.62 13.91
CA LEU A 286 -2.79 -8.23 13.14
C LEU A 286 -1.43 -8.13 13.86
N LEU A 287 -1.22 -7.07 14.64
CA LEU A 287 -0.01 -6.93 15.48
C LEU A 287 -0.02 -7.85 16.70
N LEU A 288 -1.20 -8.24 17.20
CA LEU A 288 -1.33 -9.23 18.29
C LEU A 288 -1.14 -10.67 17.80
N ASP A 289 -1.66 -10.98 16.61
CA ASP A 289 -1.62 -12.30 15.98
C ASP A 289 -0.29 -12.59 15.27
N GLY A 290 0.60 -11.60 15.15
CA GLY A 290 1.90 -11.74 14.54
C GLY A 290 2.70 -12.90 15.15
N PRO A 291 3.56 -13.62 14.40
CA PRO A 291 4.27 -14.77 14.88
C PRO A 291 4.98 -14.41 16.20
N ARG A 292 4.61 -15.13 17.25
CA ARG A 292 5.38 -15.16 18.48
C ARG A 292 6.70 -15.84 18.10
N GLY A 293 7.65 -14.97 17.62
CA GLY A 293 8.98 -15.38 17.21
C GLY A 293 9.77 -16.10 18.28
#